data_7240244c1b0008ad9c6dc96a6858971e
#
_entry.id   7240244c1b0008ad9c6dc96a6858971e
#
_cell.length_a   1.000
_cell.length_b   1.000
_cell.length_c   1.000
_cell.angle_alpha   90.00
_cell.angle_beta   90.00
_cell.angle_gamma   90.00
#
_symmetry.space_group_name_H-M   'P 1'
#
loop_
_entity.id
_entity.type
_entity.pdbx_description
1 polymer ?
#
loop_
_entity_poly.entity_id
_entity_poly.type
_entity_poly.pdbx_seq_one_letter_code
_entity_poly.pdbx_strand_id
1 'polypeptide(L)'
;MYLETSGIEWDIAVPDSALDVFPPVGSEARVYTWLLHREDTMKIFGFPTPQDRALFLDLLKVDGVGSRGALKIMSHISPQQLSEALDSEDLSTLEKLPGVGKKTAQKMMLTLKGKLAFSSGTAPAVPVRDASPWQDVITALVDMGYEKRSCEEVVHRLEQTLSQELQGKSRAKQEELMFSRAIVELA
;
A
#
# COMPACT_ATOMS: atom_id res chain seq x y z
N MET A 1 -15.18 12.72 0.75
CA MET A 1 -15.30 12.67 -0.73
C MET A 1 -16.25 11.54 -1.10
N TYR A 2 -17.02 11.70 -2.18
CA TYR A 2 -17.92 10.65 -2.65
C TYR A 2 -17.33 9.97 -3.88
N LEU A 3 -17.40 8.65 -3.92
CA LEU A 3 -16.94 7.80 -5.01
C LEU A 3 -18.07 6.89 -5.46
N GLU A 4 -18.40 6.91 -6.74
CA GLU A 4 -19.41 6.01 -7.31
C GLU A 4 -18.76 4.76 -7.92
N THR A 5 -19.33 3.60 -7.62
CA THR A 5 -18.96 2.34 -8.27
C THR A 5 -20.22 1.54 -8.59
N SER A 6 -20.49 1.33 -9.87
CA SER A 6 -21.62 0.50 -10.32
C SER A 6 -22.98 0.91 -9.71
N GLY A 7 -23.26 2.22 -9.59
CA GLY A 7 -24.49 2.76 -9.04
C GLY A 7 -24.56 2.83 -7.51
N ILE A 8 -23.47 2.54 -6.82
CA ILE A 8 -23.34 2.70 -5.36
C ILE A 8 -22.42 3.87 -5.08
N GLU A 9 -22.87 4.84 -4.30
CA GLU A 9 -22.07 5.96 -3.82
C GLU A 9 -21.48 5.66 -2.43
N TRP A 10 -20.18 5.84 -2.31
CA TRP A 10 -19.41 5.61 -1.09
C TRP A 10 -18.97 6.94 -0.48
N ASP A 11 -19.31 7.18 0.78
CA ASP A 11 -18.71 8.28 1.56
C ASP A 11 -17.37 7.86 2.11
N ILE A 12 -16.29 8.44 1.58
CA ILE A 12 -14.91 8.09 1.91
C ILE A 12 -14.22 9.27 2.60
N ALA A 13 -13.72 9.05 3.80
CA ALA A 13 -12.90 10.02 4.52
C ALA A 13 -11.47 9.98 3.98
N VAL A 14 -10.96 11.12 3.49
CA VAL A 14 -9.60 11.26 2.94
C VAL A 14 -8.84 12.35 3.68
N PRO A 15 -7.49 12.34 3.70
CA PRO A 15 -6.72 13.49 4.15
C PRO A 15 -7.01 14.70 3.26
N ASP A 16 -7.08 15.91 3.82
CA ASP A 16 -7.34 17.13 3.04
C ASP A 16 -6.26 17.34 1.97
N SER A 17 -5.02 17.02 2.28
CA SER A 17 -3.88 17.07 1.35
C SER A 17 -4.01 16.11 0.16
N ALA A 18 -4.85 15.09 0.24
CA ALA A 18 -5.08 14.14 -0.83
C ALA A 18 -6.10 14.63 -1.87
N LEU A 19 -6.91 15.65 -1.55
CA LEU A 19 -7.96 16.14 -2.44
C LEU A 19 -7.41 16.68 -3.77
N ASP A 20 -6.25 17.34 -3.73
CA ASP A 20 -5.60 17.89 -4.92
C ASP A 20 -4.88 16.82 -5.77
N VAL A 21 -4.69 15.63 -5.22
CA VAL A 21 -4.06 14.49 -5.91
C VAL A 21 -5.07 13.67 -6.70
N PHE A 22 -6.32 13.65 -6.26
CA PHE A 22 -7.38 12.96 -6.97
C PHE A 22 -7.79 13.71 -8.24
N PRO A 23 -8.20 13.00 -9.30
CA PRO A 23 -8.66 13.63 -10.53
C PRO A 23 -9.95 14.42 -10.28
N PRO A 24 -10.30 15.37 -11.18
CA PRO A 24 -11.51 16.17 -11.05
C PRO A 24 -12.78 15.32 -11.04
N VAL A 25 -13.84 15.86 -10.42
CA VAL A 25 -15.16 15.22 -10.35
C VAL A 25 -15.67 14.81 -11.73
N GLY A 26 -16.17 13.59 -11.84
CA GLY A 26 -16.62 12.99 -13.09
C GLY A 26 -15.55 12.18 -13.84
N SER A 27 -14.34 12.12 -13.32
CA SER A 27 -13.25 11.27 -13.85
C SER A 27 -13.14 9.96 -13.07
N GLU A 28 -12.58 8.94 -13.69
CA GLU A 28 -12.27 7.70 -13.02
C GLU A 28 -11.08 7.87 -12.06
N ALA A 29 -11.22 7.30 -10.87
CA ALA A 29 -10.18 7.34 -9.83
C ALA A 29 -9.96 5.96 -9.22
N ARG A 30 -8.69 5.65 -8.90
CA ARG A 30 -8.35 4.51 -8.04
C ARG A 30 -8.10 5.03 -6.63
N VAL A 31 -8.83 4.49 -5.66
CA VAL A 31 -8.72 4.86 -4.24
C VAL A 31 -8.33 3.62 -3.45
N TYR A 32 -7.24 3.72 -2.69
CA TYR A 32 -6.80 2.65 -1.79
C TYR A 32 -7.49 2.83 -0.45
N THR A 33 -8.35 1.89 -0.08
CA THR A 33 -9.23 2.05 1.08
C THR A 33 -8.80 1.22 2.27
N TRP A 34 -9.24 1.67 3.45
CA TRP A 34 -9.25 0.92 4.70
C TRP A 34 -10.62 1.08 5.36
N LEU A 35 -11.20 -0.02 5.81
CA LEU A 35 -12.51 -0.05 6.47
C LEU A 35 -12.34 -0.12 7.98
N LEU A 36 -12.83 0.88 8.69
CA LEU A 36 -13.08 0.80 10.13
C LEU A 36 -14.46 0.18 10.34
N HIS A 37 -14.50 -0.99 10.94
CA HIS A 37 -15.74 -1.65 11.34
C HIS A 37 -15.73 -1.88 12.85
N ARG A 38 -16.75 -1.35 13.53
CA ARG A 38 -17.03 -1.56 14.95
C ARG A 38 -18.53 -1.84 15.10
N GLU A 39 -18.97 -2.21 16.30
CA GLU A 39 -20.38 -2.54 16.58
C GLU A 39 -21.36 -1.40 16.17
N ASP A 40 -20.95 -0.15 16.40
CA ASP A 40 -21.77 1.05 16.20
C ASP A 40 -21.34 1.92 15.02
N THR A 41 -20.26 1.57 14.33
CA THR A 41 -19.64 2.45 13.35
C THR A 41 -18.99 1.67 12.21
N MET A 42 -19.32 2.07 10.99
CA MET A 42 -18.61 1.64 9.78
C MET A 42 -18.17 2.88 9.00
N LYS A 43 -16.86 3.00 8.75
CA LYS A 43 -16.29 4.14 8.01
C LYS A 43 -15.20 3.67 7.05
N ILE A 44 -15.24 4.23 5.84
CA ILE A 44 -14.22 3.98 4.83
C ILE A 44 -13.27 5.17 4.83
N PHE A 45 -11.97 4.87 4.87
CA PHE A 45 -10.89 5.81 4.71
C PHE A 45 -10.22 5.54 3.36
N GLY A 46 -9.87 6.61 2.62
CA GLY A 46 -9.33 6.49 1.27
C GLY A 46 -8.03 7.26 1.10
N PHE A 47 -7.16 6.73 0.25
CA PHE A 47 -5.82 7.26 0.01
C PHE A 47 -5.50 7.18 -1.48
N PRO A 48 -4.75 8.16 -2.03
CA PRO A 48 -4.37 8.16 -3.44
C PRO A 48 -3.36 7.06 -3.77
N THR A 49 -2.52 6.67 -2.80
CA THR A 49 -1.47 5.65 -3.00
C THR A 49 -1.50 4.55 -1.93
N PRO A 50 -0.96 3.35 -2.23
CA PRO A 50 -0.77 2.30 -1.23
C PRO A 50 0.13 2.75 -0.07
N GLN A 51 1.10 3.63 -0.36
CA GLN A 51 2.05 4.18 0.61
C GLN A 51 1.34 5.08 1.63
N ASP A 52 0.43 5.95 1.16
CA ASP A 52 -0.38 6.79 2.06
C ASP A 52 -1.26 5.93 2.97
N ARG A 53 -1.86 4.85 2.42
CA ARG A 53 -2.62 3.89 3.23
C ARG A 53 -1.72 3.19 4.26
N ALA A 54 -0.51 2.79 3.89
CA ALA A 54 0.44 2.17 4.80
C ALA A 54 0.83 3.13 5.93
N LEU A 55 1.14 4.40 5.61
CA LEU A 55 1.41 5.44 6.60
C LEU A 55 0.24 5.62 7.58
N PHE A 56 -0.99 5.69 7.06
CA PHE A 56 -2.18 5.78 7.92
C PHE A 56 -2.26 4.62 8.91
N LEU A 57 -2.02 3.39 8.45
CA LEU A 57 -2.02 2.20 9.29
C LEU A 57 -0.89 2.21 10.33
N ASP A 58 0.26 2.74 9.97
CA ASP A 58 1.37 2.91 10.89
C ASP A 58 1.07 3.96 11.97
N LEU A 59 0.45 5.08 11.59
CA LEU A 59 -0.02 6.08 12.55
C LEU A 59 -1.04 5.50 13.55
N LEU A 60 -1.91 4.58 13.14
CA LEU A 60 -2.86 3.92 14.03
C LEU A 60 -2.20 3.01 15.08
N LYS A 61 -0.95 2.59 14.87
CA LYS A 61 -0.18 1.80 15.86
C LYS A 61 0.34 2.66 17.00
N VAL A 62 0.32 3.99 16.85
CA VAL A 62 0.75 4.93 17.88
C VAL A 62 -0.36 5.09 18.92
N ASP A 63 -0.06 4.76 20.17
CA ASP A 63 -1.05 4.91 21.26
C ASP A 63 -1.45 6.39 21.41
N GLY A 64 -2.76 6.63 21.40
CA GLY A 64 -3.37 7.95 21.42
C GLY A 64 -3.64 8.58 20.04
N VAL A 65 -3.28 7.89 18.95
CA VAL A 65 -3.61 8.32 17.57
C VAL A 65 -4.73 7.46 17.02
N GLY A 66 -5.94 7.98 16.97
CA GLY A 66 -7.08 7.33 16.31
C GLY A 66 -7.17 7.70 14.83
N SER A 67 -8.13 7.08 14.11
CA SER A 67 -8.30 7.28 12.67
C SER A 67 -8.50 8.75 12.24
N ARG A 68 -9.28 9.52 13.02
CA ARG A 68 -9.45 10.97 12.77
C ARG A 68 -8.16 11.75 13.02
N GLY A 69 -7.39 11.36 14.04
CA GLY A 69 -6.09 11.97 14.35
C GLY A 69 -5.08 11.67 13.26
N ALA A 70 -5.01 10.43 12.79
CA ALA A 70 -4.12 10.02 11.69
C ALA A 70 -4.42 10.80 10.40
N LEU A 71 -5.69 10.96 10.00
CA LEU A 71 -6.05 11.79 8.84
C LEU A 71 -5.61 13.24 9.01
N LYS A 72 -5.84 13.84 10.19
CA LYS A 72 -5.41 15.21 10.46
C LYS A 72 -3.89 15.38 10.38
N ILE A 73 -3.15 14.43 10.91
CA ILE A 73 -1.68 14.41 10.80
C ILE A 73 -1.28 14.40 9.32
N MET A 74 -1.82 13.47 8.54
CA MET A 74 -1.53 13.34 7.10
C MET A 74 -1.95 14.55 6.27
N SER A 75 -2.94 15.32 6.73
CA SER A 75 -3.36 16.58 6.09
C SER A 75 -2.38 17.74 6.32
N HIS A 76 -1.46 17.63 7.31
CA HIS A 76 -0.58 18.73 7.72
C HIS A 76 0.92 18.45 7.52
N ILE A 77 1.28 17.22 7.26
CA ILE A 77 2.67 16.84 7.02
C ILE A 77 2.72 15.80 5.90
N SER A 78 3.65 15.97 4.97
CA SER A 78 3.87 14.96 3.93
C SER A 78 4.57 13.72 4.51
N PRO A 79 4.42 12.55 3.88
CA PRO A 79 5.11 11.33 4.32
C PRO A 79 6.63 11.52 4.46
N GLN A 80 7.25 12.26 3.53
CA GLN A 80 8.68 12.56 3.55
C GLN A 80 9.08 13.42 4.73
N GLN A 81 8.37 14.53 4.94
CA GLN A 81 8.62 15.42 6.08
C GLN A 81 8.43 14.71 7.42
N LEU A 82 7.44 13.83 7.52
CA LEU A 82 7.24 13.04 8.73
C LEU A 82 8.41 12.08 8.97
N SER A 83 8.90 11.39 7.93
CA SER A 83 10.08 10.53 8.03
C SER A 83 11.31 11.32 8.47
N GLU A 84 11.58 12.45 7.83
CA GLU A 84 12.70 13.33 8.17
C GLU A 84 12.63 13.81 9.63
N ALA A 85 11.44 14.21 10.11
CA ALA A 85 11.24 14.63 11.50
C ALA A 85 11.47 13.49 12.49
N LEU A 86 11.08 12.26 12.14
CA LEU A 86 11.30 11.07 12.95
C LEU A 86 12.78 10.65 12.96
N ASP A 87 13.46 10.71 11.83
CA ASP A 87 14.85 10.30 11.69
C ASP A 87 15.81 11.29 12.36
N SER A 88 15.48 12.60 12.27
CA SER A 88 16.22 13.68 12.92
C SER A 88 15.84 13.91 14.40
N GLU A 89 14.89 13.12 14.93
CA GLU A 89 14.36 13.28 16.29
C GLU A 89 13.76 14.67 16.60
N ASP A 90 13.22 15.33 15.56
CA ASP A 90 12.61 16.65 15.70
C ASP A 90 11.22 16.57 16.35
N LEU A 91 11.21 16.46 17.68
CA LEU A 91 9.98 16.46 18.48
C LEU A 91 9.19 17.76 18.29
N SER A 92 9.88 18.88 18.04
CA SER A 92 9.21 20.19 17.91
C SER A 92 8.33 20.26 16.66
N THR A 93 8.72 19.65 15.58
CA THR A 93 7.92 19.54 14.36
C THR A 93 6.73 18.59 14.58
N LEU A 94 6.94 17.48 15.28
CA LEU A 94 5.85 16.55 15.60
C LEU A 94 4.80 17.15 16.53
N GLU A 95 5.22 17.94 17.53
CA GLU A 95 4.32 18.62 18.48
C GLU A 95 3.45 19.72 17.83
N LYS A 96 3.85 20.24 16.67
CA LYS A 96 3.05 21.20 15.90
C LYS A 96 1.89 20.56 15.14
N LEU A 97 1.89 19.24 15.02
CA LEU A 97 0.83 18.51 14.30
C LEU A 97 -0.49 18.53 15.09
N PRO A 98 -1.64 18.68 14.42
CA PRO A 98 -2.92 18.79 15.09
C PRO A 98 -3.24 17.54 15.92
N GLY A 99 -3.48 17.73 17.21
CA GLY A 99 -3.80 16.64 18.13
C GLY A 99 -2.60 15.83 18.61
N VAL A 100 -1.38 16.26 18.28
CA VAL A 100 -0.13 15.65 18.74
C VAL A 100 0.47 16.51 19.84
N GLY A 101 0.32 16.09 21.09
CA GLY A 101 1.03 16.71 22.22
C GLY A 101 2.38 16.03 22.47
N LYS A 102 3.17 16.58 23.40
CA LYS A 102 4.52 16.11 23.74
C LYS A 102 4.60 14.58 23.98
N LYS A 103 3.64 14.02 24.73
CA LYS A 103 3.60 12.56 25.00
C LYS A 103 3.33 11.75 23.73
N THR A 104 2.42 12.23 22.88
CA THR A 104 2.10 11.55 21.60
C THR A 104 3.27 11.66 20.62
N ALA A 105 3.94 12.80 20.51
CA ALA A 105 5.15 12.98 19.71
C ALA A 105 6.26 11.98 20.11
N GLN A 106 6.50 11.82 21.41
CA GLN A 106 7.45 10.84 21.91
C GLN A 106 7.06 9.40 21.56
N LYS A 107 5.76 9.04 21.67
CA LYS A 107 5.27 7.71 21.27
C LYS A 107 5.38 7.48 19.76
N MET A 108 5.09 8.51 18.94
CA MET A 108 5.30 8.45 17.49
C MET A 108 6.75 8.17 17.17
N MET A 109 7.67 8.85 17.82
CA MET A 109 9.11 8.64 17.67
C MET A 109 9.50 7.18 17.96
N LEU A 110 9.08 6.64 19.11
CA LEU A 110 9.41 5.27 19.52
C LEU A 110 8.77 4.21 18.61
N THR A 111 7.58 4.49 18.10
CA THR A 111 6.80 3.52 17.31
C THR A 111 7.19 3.50 15.84
N LEU A 112 7.47 4.67 15.25
CA LEU A 112 7.59 4.86 13.80
C LEU A 112 9.01 5.09 13.30
N LYS A 113 9.96 5.53 14.16
CA LYS A 113 11.35 5.77 13.76
C LYS A 113 11.96 4.52 13.12
N GLY A 114 12.55 4.68 11.94
CA GLY A 114 13.17 3.60 11.17
C GLY A 114 12.22 2.57 10.58
N LYS A 115 10.89 2.77 10.73
CA LYS A 115 9.87 1.86 10.18
C LYS A 115 9.10 2.44 9.00
N LEU A 116 9.12 3.77 8.84
CA LEU A 116 8.53 4.40 7.67
C LEU A 116 9.49 4.18 6.49
N ALA A 117 9.09 3.36 5.54
CA ALA A 117 9.86 3.06 4.33
C ALA A 117 9.88 4.22 3.31
N PHE A 118 9.85 5.46 3.78
CA PHE A 118 9.98 6.67 2.95
C PHE A 118 11.41 7.20 2.96
N SER A 119 12.41 6.29 2.94
CA SER A 119 13.83 6.67 2.85
C SER A 119 14.04 7.57 1.65
N SER A 120 14.47 8.78 1.97
CA SER A 120 15.01 9.84 1.14
C SER A 120 15.49 9.42 -0.27
N GLY A 121 14.92 10.08 -1.26
CA GLY A 121 15.47 10.13 -2.60
C GLY A 121 14.92 9.04 -3.51
N THR A 122 14.03 9.44 -4.39
CA THR A 122 13.16 8.64 -5.22
C THR A 122 12.12 7.92 -4.33
N ALA A 123 10.83 8.23 -4.56
CA ALA A 123 9.89 7.17 -4.28
C ALA A 123 10.65 5.89 -4.65
N PRO A 124 10.79 4.89 -3.76
CA PRO A 124 10.75 3.61 -4.35
C PRO A 124 9.36 3.70 -5.01
N ALA A 125 9.29 4.01 -6.28
CA ALA A 125 8.67 3.02 -7.07
C ALA A 125 8.98 1.80 -6.24
N VAL A 126 8.01 1.26 -5.39
CA VAL A 126 8.04 -0.18 -5.22
C VAL A 126 8.61 -0.53 -6.55
N PRO A 127 9.95 -0.94 -6.61
CA PRO A 127 10.27 -1.33 -7.92
C PRO A 127 9.03 -2.12 -8.18
N VAL A 128 8.20 -1.66 -9.11
CA VAL A 128 7.71 -2.68 -9.95
C VAL A 128 9.05 -3.27 -10.28
N ARG A 129 9.54 -4.07 -9.36
CA ARG A 129 10.34 -5.22 -9.63
C ARG A 129 9.43 -5.77 -10.62
N ASP A 130 9.73 -5.51 -11.86
CA ASP A 130 8.94 -6.09 -12.91
C ASP A 130 8.16 -7.19 -12.25
N ALA A 131 6.97 -6.78 -11.68
CA ALA A 131 6.23 -7.73 -10.87
C ALA A 131 5.94 -8.71 -11.95
N SER A 132 6.77 -9.74 -11.93
CA SER A 132 6.82 -10.69 -13.02
C SER A 132 5.35 -10.85 -13.34
N PRO A 133 4.91 -10.65 -14.58
CA PRO A 133 3.49 -10.77 -14.86
C PRO A 133 2.89 -12.03 -14.21
N TRP A 134 3.72 -12.83 -13.61
CA TRP A 134 3.50 -14.10 -12.93
C TRP A 134 3.55 -14.05 -11.40
N GLN A 135 3.47 -12.85 -10.77
CA GLN A 135 3.54 -12.72 -9.32
C GLN A 135 2.44 -13.51 -8.60
N ASP A 136 1.25 -13.57 -9.18
CA ASP A 136 0.13 -14.34 -8.62
C ASP A 136 0.41 -15.85 -8.69
N VAL A 137 1.06 -16.31 -9.77
CA VAL A 137 1.51 -17.71 -9.92
C VAL A 137 2.60 -18.04 -8.88
N ILE A 138 3.58 -17.15 -8.69
CA ILE A 138 4.64 -17.34 -7.69
C ILE A 138 4.03 -17.42 -6.29
N THR A 139 3.10 -16.54 -5.97
CA THR A 139 2.42 -16.53 -4.66
C THR A 139 1.68 -17.84 -4.42
N ALA A 140 0.92 -18.33 -5.41
CA ALA A 140 0.19 -19.59 -5.30
C ALA A 140 1.12 -20.79 -5.09
N LEU A 141 2.29 -20.84 -5.76
CA LEU A 141 3.28 -21.89 -5.57
C LEU A 141 3.90 -21.85 -4.17
N VAL A 142 4.18 -20.65 -3.63
CA VAL A 142 4.69 -20.48 -2.27
C VAL A 142 3.65 -20.91 -1.23
N ASP A 143 2.38 -20.61 -1.44
CA ASP A 143 1.26 -21.03 -0.58
C ASP A 143 1.09 -22.57 -0.58
N MET A 144 1.51 -23.24 -1.66
CA MET A 144 1.58 -24.71 -1.73
C MET A 144 2.80 -25.30 -1.01
N GLY A 145 3.71 -24.46 -0.49
CA GLY A 145 4.87 -24.89 0.31
C GLY A 145 6.20 -24.95 -0.45
N TYR A 146 6.27 -24.50 -1.70
CA TYR A 146 7.53 -24.40 -2.44
C TYR A 146 8.36 -23.20 -1.97
N GLU A 147 9.69 -23.30 -2.03
CA GLU A 147 10.59 -22.22 -1.67
C GLU A 147 10.45 -21.05 -2.67
N LYS A 148 10.25 -19.84 -2.16
CA LYS A 148 10.01 -18.63 -2.96
C LYS A 148 11.08 -18.40 -4.03
N ARG A 149 12.35 -18.56 -3.69
CA ARG A 149 13.46 -18.36 -4.63
C ARG A 149 13.42 -19.35 -5.78
N SER A 150 13.14 -20.61 -5.50
CA SER A 150 12.99 -21.65 -6.51
C SER A 150 11.82 -21.37 -7.43
N CYS A 151 10.68 -20.90 -6.88
CA CYS A 151 9.52 -20.48 -7.67
C CYS A 151 9.85 -19.31 -8.62
N GLU A 152 10.56 -18.29 -8.14
CA GLU A 152 10.98 -17.15 -8.95
C GLU A 152 11.93 -17.57 -10.09
N GLU A 153 12.90 -18.44 -9.83
CA GLU A 153 13.85 -18.94 -10.83
C GLU A 153 13.16 -19.80 -11.91
N VAL A 154 12.26 -20.68 -11.51
CA VAL A 154 11.50 -21.54 -12.44
C VAL A 154 10.54 -20.72 -13.31
N VAL A 155 9.78 -19.82 -12.71
CA VAL A 155 8.83 -18.96 -13.45
C VAL A 155 9.56 -18.05 -14.43
N HIS A 156 10.70 -17.48 -14.07
CA HIS A 156 11.51 -16.67 -14.98
C HIS A 156 12.04 -17.47 -16.18
N ARG A 157 12.49 -18.70 -15.97
CA ARG A 157 12.92 -19.61 -17.03
C ARG A 157 11.78 -19.99 -17.97
N LEU A 158 10.61 -20.33 -17.40
CA LEU A 158 9.43 -20.67 -18.16
C LEU A 158 8.88 -19.49 -18.98
N GLU A 159 8.96 -18.27 -18.49
CA GLU A 159 8.59 -17.06 -19.22
C GLU A 159 9.38 -16.93 -20.52
N GLN A 160 10.69 -17.20 -20.48
CA GLN A 160 11.52 -17.18 -21.67
C GLN A 160 11.19 -18.34 -22.64
N THR A 161 10.95 -19.53 -22.10
CA THR A 161 10.71 -20.75 -22.90
C THR A 161 9.32 -20.76 -23.51
N LEU A 162 8.30 -20.32 -22.79
CA LEU A 162 6.90 -20.37 -23.19
C LEU A 162 6.42 -19.09 -23.88
N SER A 163 7.30 -18.14 -24.17
CA SER A 163 6.95 -16.83 -24.74
C SER A 163 6.07 -16.94 -26.01
N GLN A 164 6.33 -17.92 -26.89
CA GLN A 164 5.53 -18.16 -28.09
C GLN A 164 4.17 -18.82 -27.78
N GLU A 165 4.12 -19.73 -26.81
CA GLU A 165 2.87 -20.42 -26.43
C GLU A 165 1.93 -19.49 -25.65
N LEU A 166 2.43 -18.47 -24.99
CA LEU A 166 1.68 -17.48 -24.23
C LEU A 166 1.05 -16.40 -25.12
N GLN A 167 1.61 -16.15 -26.31
CA GLN A 167 1.09 -15.16 -27.24
C GLN A 167 -0.32 -15.51 -27.72
N GLY A 168 -1.21 -14.52 -27.67
CA GLY A 168 -2.60 -14.66 -28.14
C GLY A 168 -3.56 -15.37 -27.17
N LYS A 169 -3.10 -15.82 -26.02
CA LYS A 169 -3.97 -16.39 -24.97
C LYS A 169 -4.46 -15.31 -24.00
N SER A 170 -5.65 -15.51 -23.45
CA SER A 170 -6.16 -14.65 -22.38
C SER A 170 -5.28 -14.79 -21.13
N ARG A 171 -5.23 -13.74 -20.29
CA ARG A 171 -4.42 -13.71 -19.07
C ARG A 171 -4.64 -14.95 -18.19
N ALA A 172 -5.88 -15.34 -17.94
CA ALA A 172 -6.21 -16.50 -17.12
C ALA A 172 -5.62 -17.81 -17.70
N LYS A 173 -5.65 -17.99 -19.04
CA LYS A 173 -5.05 -19.16 -19.69
C LYS A 173 -3.52 -19.14 -19.67
N GLN A 174 -2.92 -17.97 -19.71
CA GLN A 174 -1.47 -17.81 -19.55
C GLN A 174 -1.03 -18.21 -18.14
N GLU A 175 -1.75 -17.76 -17.12
CA GLU A 175 -1.47 -18.08 -15.71
C GLU A 175 -1.65 -19.57 -15.43
N GLU A 176 -2.72 -20.19 -15.93
CA GLU A 176 -2.97 -21.62 -15.81
C GLU A 176 -1.85 -22.47 -16.45
N LEU A 177 -1.40 -22.08 -17.64
CA LEU A 177 -0.29 -22.74 -18.33
C LEU A 177 1.03 -22.59 -17.57
N MET A 178 1.34 -21.36 -17.13
CA MET A 178 2.55 -21.08 -16.36
C MET A 178 2.56 -21.86 -15.04
N PHE A 179 1.44 -21.84 -14.31
CA PHE A 179 1.29 -22.55 -13.04
C PHE A 179 1.46 -24.08 -13.20
N SER A 180 0.79 -24.69 -14.18
CA SER A 180 0.89 -26.12 -14.44
C SER A 180 2.31 -26.57 -14.80
N ARG A 181 3.03 -25.77 -15.60
CA ARG A 181 4.42 -26.05 -15.97
C ARG A 181 5.38 -25.86 -14.80
N ALA A 182 5.17 -24.82 -14.00
CA ALA A 182 6.00 -24.56 -12.83
C ALA A 182 5.91 -25.67 -11.78
N ILE A 183 4.72 -26.24 -11.53
CA ILE A 183 4.57 -27.39 -10.62
C ILE A 183 5.38 -28.59 -11.13
N VAL A 184 5.36 -28.86 -12.42
CA VAL A 184 6.10 -30.01 -12.99
C VAL A 184 7.61 -29.84 -12.86
N GLU A 185 8.12 -28.61 -12.94
CA GLU A 185 9.56 -28.34 -12.78
C GLU A 185 10.01 -28.25 -11.31
N LEU A 186 9.07 -27.95 -10.38
CA LEU A 186 9.35 -27.87 -8.94
C LEU A 186 9.17 -29.20 -8.21
N ALA A 187 8.49 -30.18 -8.82
CA ALA A 187 8.24 -31.52 -8.26
C ALA A 187 9.43 -32.44 -8.44
#